data_bc33c9c364bc08570f619f121bdece9c
#
_entry.id   bc33c9c364bc08570f619f121bdece9c
#
_cell.length_a   1.000
_cell.length_b   1.000
_cell.length_c   1.000
_cell.angle_alpha   90.00
_cell.angle_beta   90.00
_cell.angle_gamma   90.00
#
_symmetry.space_group_name_H-M   'P 1'
#
loop_
_entity.id
_entity.type
_entity.pdbx_description
1 polymer ?
#
loop_
_entity_poly.entity_id
_entity_poly.type
_entity_poly.pdbx_seq_one_letter_code
_entity_poly.pdbx_strand_id
1 'polypeptide(L)'
;GWNDTRPAFAHLSLLLKPDGKGKLSKRDGDRLGFPVFPLEWKNSEGEISRGYREDGYYPEAFVNLLAFLGWNPGTEKEIFSLDELVEAFSMDRVIKSGAKFNPDKAKWFNMEYLRMRDNATLAKEFGTILGSKGISRPDAYIEHVVGLIKERAHFAKDFWDLSDYLFVAPTAYDQAVKTKFWKEDTPQILKEVCQMLEGLETFSKESIEHSLSPYIKERGWQMGSVMNTLRLALVGESKGPGVADIMDLIGKD
;
A
#
# COMPACT_ATOMS: atom_id res chain seq x y z
N GLY A 1 24.64 -33.50 38.69
CA GLY A 1 23.25 -33.66 38.89
C GLY A 1 22.29 -32.91 38.02
N TRP A 2 22.55 -32.71 36.70
CA TRP A 2 21.62 -31.98 35.82
C TRP A 2 20.93 -32.93 34.81
N ASN A 3 21.06 -34.25 34.96
CA ASN A 3 20.57 -35.22 33.98
C ASN A 3 19.04 -35.21 33.87
N ASP A 4 18.34 -35.03 34.99
CA ASP A 4 16.87 -35.06 35.05
C ASP A 4 16.23 -33.72 34.69
N THR A 5 17.02 -32.64 34.60
CA THR A 5 16.57 -31.27 34.26
C THR A 5 17.18 -30.75 32.97
N ARG A 6 17.83 -31.62 32.19
CA ARG A 6 18.43 -31.23 30.92
C ARG A 6 17.33 -30.79 29.93
N PRO A 7 17.41 -29.55 29.40
CA PRO A 7 16.45 -29.12 28.40
C PRO A 7 16.58 -29.91 27.09
N ALA A 8 15.50 -30.02 26.37
CA ALA A 8 15.53 -30.46 24.99
C ALA A 8 16.13 -29.36 24.11
N PHE A 9 16.90 -29.76 23.11
CA PHE A 9 17.53 -28.84 22.17
C PHE A 9 16.97 -29.07 20.75
N ALA A 10 16.72 -27.99 20.03
CA ALA A 10 16.36 -28.07 18.63
C ALA A 10 17.18 -27.05 17.83
N HIS A 11 17.46 -27.36 16.58
CA HIS A 11 18.11 -26.49 15.63
C HIS A 11 17.11 -26.12 14.55
N LEU A 12 16.83 -24.80 14.40
CA LEU A 12 16.03 -24.28 13.30
C LEU A 12 16.86 -24.20 12.03
N SER A 13 16.19 -24.23 10.90
CA SER A 13 16.80 -24.09 9.58
C SER A 13 17.50 -22.73 9.43
N LEU A 14 18.56 -22.69 8.63
CA LEU A 14 19.20 -21.43 8.25
C LEU A 14 18.28 -20.60 7.35
N LEU A 15 18.25 -19.29 7.56
CA LEU A 15 17.68 -18.37 6.61
C LEU A 15 18.64 -18.18 5.44
N LEU A 16 18.16 -18.46 4.24
CA LEU A 16 18.91 -18.33 3.00
C LEU A 16 18.59 -17.01 2.31
N LYS A 17 19.53 -16.50 1.53
CA LYS A 17 19.33 -15.33 0.65
C LYS A 17 18.17 -15.55 -0.32
N PRO A 18 17.58 -14.45 -0.88
CA PRO A 18 16.50 -14.54 -1.85
C PRO A 18 16.82 -15.42 -3.07
N ASP A 19 18.08 -15.49 -3.49
CA ASP A 19 18.55 -16.38 -4.57
C ASP A 19 18.73 -17.84 -4.14
N GLY A 20 18.58 -18.13 -2.84
CA GLY A 20 18.81 -19.46 -2.23
C GLY A 20 20.28 -19.83 -2.05
N LYS A 21 21.22 -18.96 -2.42
CA LYS A 21 22.67 -19.23 -2.40
C LYS A 21 23.32 -18.74 -1.11
N GLY A 22 23.40 -19.61 -0.13
CA GLY A 22 24.08 -19.34 1.13
C GLY A 22 23.22 -18.62 2.17
N LYS A 23 23.76 -18.53 3.38
CA LYS A 23 23.11 -17.94 4.54
C LYS A 23 22.85 -16.45 4.35
N LEU A 24 21.65 -15.99 4.71
CA LEU A 24 21.33 -14.57 4.80
C LEU A 24 22.11 -13.97 5.98
N SER A 25 22.89 -12.95 5.71
CA SER A 25 23.63 -12.18 6.71
C SER A 25 23.00 -10.79 6.93
N LYS A 26 23.38 -10.15 8.03
CA LYS A 26 22.94 -8.78 8.35
C LYS A 26 23.29 -7.78 7.23
N ARG A 27 24.52 -7.89 6.67
CA ARG A 27 25.00 -7.04 5.57
C ARG A 27 24.27 -7.29 4.24
N ASP A 28 23.71 -8.49 4.06
CA ASP A 28 22.94 -8.78 2.84
C ASP A 28 21.63 -8.00 2.80
N GLY A 29 20.98 -7.77 3.94
CA GLY A 29 19.76 -6.98 4.02
C GLY A 29 19.95 -5.55 3.52
N ASP A 30 20.94 -4.85 4.05
CA ASP A 30 21.26 -3.47 3.64
C ASP A 30 21.59 -3.40 2.13
N ARG A 31 22.38 -4.35 1.62
CA ARG A 31 22.76 -4.42 0.19
C ARG A 31 21.58 -4.75 -0.72
N LEU A 32 20.64 -5.56 -0.26
CA LEU A 32 19.47 -6.04 -1.03
C LEU A 32 18.21 -5.19 -0.80
N GLY A 33 18.28 -4.18 0.08
CA GLY A 33 17.25 -3.19 0.27
C GLY A 33 16.06 -3.62 1.15
N PHE A 34 16.25 -4.59 2.04
CA PHE A 34 15.24 -4.99 3.02
C PHE A 34 15.83 -5.08 4.44
N PRO A 35 15.03 -4.85 5.50
CA PRO A 35 15.50 -4.92 6.87
C PRO A 35 15.79 -6.36 7.30
N VAL A 36 16.72 -6.52 8.23
CA VAL A 36 17.07 -7.81 8.86
C VAL A 36 16.79 -7.79 10.36
N PHE A 37 16.73 -6.61 10.95
CA PHE A 37 16.44 -6.43 12.37
C PHE A 37 14.97 -6.09 12.60
N PRO A 38 14.36 -6.51 13.72
CA PRO A 38 13.02 -6.07 14.08
C PRO A 38 12.91 -4.55 14.25
N LEU A 39 13.93 -3.94 14.84
CA LEU A 39 14.07 -2.52 15.10
C LEU A 39 15.33 -1.99 14.46
N GLU A 40 15.36 -0.68 14.14
CA GLU A 40 16.59 -0.01 13.76
C GLU A 40 17.68 -0.25 14.79
N TRP A 41 18.86 -0.58 14.31
CA TRP A 41 20.01 -0.85 15.14
C TRP A 41 21.20 -0.02 14.70
N LYS A 42 21.82 0.67 15.66
CA LYS A 42 23.01 1.46 15.44
C LYS A 42 24.20 0.77 16.11
N ASN A 43 25.25 0.51 15.35
CA ASN A 43 26.48 -0.09 15.89
C ASN A 43 27.35 0.95 16.61
N SER A 44 28.45 0.49 17.24
CA SER A 44 29.41 1.35 17.94
C SER A 44 30.15 2.33 17.02
N GLU A 45 30.18 2.09 15.73
CA GLU A 45 30.81 2.92 14.70
C GLU A 45 29.85 3.94 14.11
N GLY A 46 28.57 3.91 14.53
CA GLY A 46 27.53 4.83 14.09
C GLY A 46 26.79 4.39 12.82
N GLU A 47 27.10 3.21 12.27
CA GLU A 47 26.37 2.66 11.13
C GLU A 47 24.97 2.22 11.56
N ILE A 48 23.97 2.57 10.75
CA ILE A 48 22.55 2.29 11.02
C ILE A 48 22.11 1.14 10.11
N SER A 49 21.58 0.08 10.73
CA SER A 49 20.86 -0.98 10.03
C SER A 49 19.36 -0.78 10.22
N ARG A 50 18.62 -0.77 9.11
CA ARG A 50 17.17 -0.54 9.09
C ARG A 50 16.42 -1.64 9.84
N GLY A 51 15.34 -1.26 10.54
CA GLY A 51 14.43 -2.17 11.21
C GLY A 51 13.13 -2.38 10.44
N TYR A 52 12.49 -3.53 10.64
CA TYR A 52 11.15 -3.80 10.08
C TYR A 52 10.12 -2.78 10.54
N ARG A 53 10.17 -2.36 11.83
CA ARG A 53 9.26 -1.34 12.37
C ARG A 53 9.45 0.00 11.65
N GLU A 54 10.68 0.46 11.48
CA GLU A 54 11.01 1.74 10.85
C GLU A 54 10.70 1.71 9.34
N ASP A 55 10.74 0.52 8.72
CA ASP A 55 10.28 0.31 7.35
C ASP A 55 8.75 0.33 7.20
N GLY A 56 8.00 0.26 8.32
CA GLY A 56 6.55 0.35 8.36
C GLY A 56 5.83 -1.00 8.39
N TYR A 57 6.54 -2.08 8.74
CA TYR A 57 5.91 -3.39 8.95
C TYR A 57 5.12 -3.41 10.26
N TYR A 58 3.91 -3.93 10.22
CA TYR A 58 3.11 -4.19 11.41
C TYR A 58 3.68 -5.37 12.20
N PRO A 59 3.66 -5.32 13.55
CA PRO A 59 4.19 -6.40 14.39
C PRO A 59 3.57 -7.75 14.07
N GLU A 60 2.27 -7.79 13.84
CA GLU A 60 1.51 -9.01 13.52
C GLU A 60 1.97 -9.61 12.18
N ALA A 61 2.16 -8.77 11.17
CA ALA A 61 2.68 -9.17 9.86
C ALA A 61 4.09 -9.74 9.98
N PHE A 62 4.93 -9.11 10.80
CA PHE A 62 6.31 -9.55 11.02
C PHE A 62 6.35 -10.89 11.76
N VAL A 63 5.55 -11.07 12.81
CA VAL A 63 5.47 -12.35 13.54
C VAL A 63 4.98 -13.48 12.61
N ASN A 64 3.94 -13.21 11.80
CA ASN A 64 3.44 -14.20 10.85
C ASN A 64 4.50 -14.56 9.80
N LEU A 65 5.23 -13.56 9.26
CA LEU A 65 6.36 -13.79 8.36
C LEU A 65 7.41 -14.68 8.99
N LEU A 66 7.81 -14.40 10.25
CA LEU A 66 8.82 -15.18 10.97
C LEU A 66 8.39 -16.63 11.15
N ALA A 67 7.11 -16.89 11.47
CA ALA A 67 6.59 -18.23 11.60
C ALA A 67 6.77 -19.03 10.30
N PHE A 68 6.48 -18.41 9.16
CA PHE A 68 6.61 -19.05 7.83
C PHE A 68 8.05 -19.17 7.33
N LEU A 69 9.03 -18.58 8.02
CA LEU A 69 10.45 -18.74 7.71
C LEU A 69 11.03 -20.04 8.31
N GLY A 70 10.46 -21.16 7.97
CA GLY A 70 10.96 -22.47 8.39
C GLY A 70 9.93 -23.35 9.08
N TRP A 71 8.66 -22.98 9.02
CA TRP A 71 7.54 -23.76 9.50
C TRP A 71 6.37 -23.69 8.48
N ASN A 72 5.50 -24.69 8.50
CA ASN A 72 4.31 -24.77 7.66
C ASN A 72 3.13 -25.33 8.45
N PRO A 73 1.95 -24.67 8.46
CA PRO A 73 0.78 -25.14 9.19
C PRO A 73 0.18 -26.45 8.64
N GLY A 74 0.58 -26.87 7.44
CA GLY A 74 -0.01 -28.01 6.74
C GLY A 74 -1.38 -27.73 6.12
N THR A 75 -1.75 -26.47 6.01
CA THR A 75 -2.98 -25.98 5.37
C THR A 75 -2.63 -24.87 4.38
N GLU A 76 -3.61 -24.42 3.59
CA GLU A 76 -3.43 -23.28 2.67
C GLU A 76 -3.59 -21.91 3.37
N LYS A 77 -3.97 -21.91 4.66
CA LYS A 77 -4.08 -20.68 5.44
C LYS A 77 -2.68 -20.09 5.65
N GLU A 78 -2.52 -18.80 5.34
CA GLU A 78 -1.24 -18.10 5.50
C GLU A 78 -1.32 -16.93 6.50
N ILE A 79 -2.51 -16.36 6.73
CA ILE A 79 -2.70 -15.23 7.66
C ILE A 79 -3.25 -15.77 8.99
N PHE A 80 -2.54 -15.50 10.07
CA PHE A 80 -2.84 -16.00 11.40
C PHE A 80 -2.72 -14.89 12.44
N SER A 81 -3.65 -14.82 13.37
CA SER A 81 -3.41 -14.08 14.62
C SER A 81 -2.29 -14.76 15.44
N LEU A 82 -1.77 -14.05 16.43
CA LEU A 82 -0.77 -14.64 17.33
C LEU A 82 -1.31 -15.88 18.05
N ASP A 83 -2.57 -15.81 18.53
CA ASP A 83 -3.21 -16.94 19.22
C ASP A 83 -3.38 -18.14 18.29
N GLU A 84 -3.83 -17.91 17.06
CA GLU A 84 -3.91 -18.97 16.05
C GLU A 84 -2.54 -19.57 15.71
N LEU A 85 -1.46 -18.77 15.67
CA LEU A 85 -0.11 -19.26 15.48
C LEU A 85 0.33 -20.13 16.66
N VAL A 86 0.01 -19.75 17.90
CA VAL A 86 0.31 -20.53 19.11
C VAL A 86 -0.41 -21.88 19.08
N GLU A 87 -1.68 -21.91 18.67
CA GLU A 87 -2.44 -23.17 18.56
C GLU A 87 -1.95 -24.07 17.41
N ALA A 88 -1.59 -23.47 16.28
CA ALA A 88 -1.20 -24.23 15.09
C ALA A 88 0.24 -24.73 15.13
N PHE A 89 1.12 -24.05 15.91
CA PHE A 89 2.55 -24.32 15.90
C PHE A 89 2.87 -25.71 16.45
N SER A 90 3.68 -26.46 15.70
CA SER A 90 4.23 -27.75 16.12
C SER A 90 5.66 -27.89 15.64
N MET A 91 6.53 -28.35 16.52
CA MET A 91 7.94 -28.64 16.19
C MET A 91 8.09 -29.70 15.09
N ASP A 92 7.14 -30.61 14.96
CA ASP A 92 7.15 -31.68 13.94
C ASP A 92 7.00 -31.12 12.52
N ARG A 93 6.43 -29.92 12.40
CA ARG A 93 6.22 -29.21 11.12
C ARG A 93 7.32 -28.21 10.79
N VAL A 94 8.37 -28.13 11.63
CA VAL A 94 9.54 -27.30 11.32
C VAL A 94 10.30 -27.91 10.15
N ILE A 95 10.54 -27.09 9.12
CA ILE A 95 11.19 -27.50 7.88
C ILE A 95 12.68 -27.71 8.15
N LYS A 96 13.20 -28.89 7.77
CA LYS A 96 14.62 -29.24 7.99
C LYS A 96 15.58 -28.60 6.98
N SER A 97 15.08 -28.22 5.80
CA SER A 97 15.88 -27.52 4.77
C SER A 97 15.94 -26.02 5.06
N GLY A 98 16.97 -25.34 4.53
CA GLY A 98 17.08 -23.88 4.69
C GLY A 98 15.85 -23.14 4.15
N ALA A 99 15.37 -22.15 4.93
CA ALA A 99 14.24 -21.32 4.56
C ALA A 99 14.71 -20.13 3.69
N LYS A 100 14.26 -20.10 2.44
CA LYS A 100 14.58 -19.00 1.52
C LYS A 100 13.78 -17.75 1.88
N PHE A 101 14.47 -16.65 2.20
CA PHE A 101 13.80 -15.37 2.44
C PHE A 101 13.25 -14.79 1.13
N ASN A 102 12.00 -14.35 1.16
CA ASN A 102 11.33 -13.71 0.03
C ASN A 102 10.83 -12.31 0.46
N PRO A 103 11.52 -11.22 0.02
CA PRO A 103 11.12 -9.85 0.35
C PRO A 103 9.71 -9.47 -0.13
N ASP A 104 9.29 -9.98 -1.29
CA ASP A 104 7.95 -9.69 -1.82
C ASP A 104 6.86 -10.37 -0.99
N LYS A 105 7.13 -11.59 -0.51
CA LYS A 105 6.22 -12.26 0.43
C LYS A 105 6.14 -11.51 1.77
N ALA A 106 7.25 -10.92 2.23
CA ALA A 106 7.24 -10.08 3.43
C ALA A 106 6.33 -8.85 3.25
N LYS A 107 6.44 -8.16 2.12
CA LYS A 107 5.53 -7.03 1.77
C LYS A 107 4.09 -7.49 1.64
N TRP A 108 3.86 -8.64 1.04
CA TRP A 108 2.52 -9.20 0.91
C TRP A 108 1.88 -9.48 2.28
N PHE A 109 2.60 -10.07 3.22
CA PHE A 109 2.09 -10.21 4.59
C PHE A 109 1.70 -8.86 5.17
N ASN A 110 2.54 -7.85 5.06
CA ASN A 110 2.23 -6.52 5.59
C ASN A 110 0.98 -5.92 4.94
N MET A 111 0.83 -6.05 3.62
CA MET A 111 -0.35 -5.61 2.88
C MET A 111 -1.63 -6.27 3.39
N GLU A 112 -1.62 -7.59 3.63
CA GLU A 112 -2.80 -8.30 4.14
C GLU A 112 -3.20 -7.80 5.54
N TYR A 113 -2.25 -7.60 6.45
CA TYR A 113 -2.53 -7.04 7.77
C TYR A 113 -2.96 -5.57 7.72
N LEU A 114 -2.43 -4.77 6.79
CA LEU A 114 -2.89 -3.41 6.55
C LEU A 114 -4.36 -3.39 6.11
N ARG A 115 -4.75 -4.26 5.19
CA ARG A 115 -6.13 -4.39 4.70
C ARG A 115 -7.12 -4.79 5.79
N MET A 116 -6.70 -5.59 6.76
CA MET A 116 -7.53 -6.02 7.89
C MET A 116 -7.81 -4.89 8.89
N ARG A 117 -6.99 -3.82 8.90
CA ARG A 117 -7.18 -2.67 9.80
C ARG A 117 -8.38 -1.84 9.35
N ASP A 118 -9.11 -1.28 10.31
CA ASP A 118 -10.19 -0.34 10.03
C ASP A 118 -9.64 0.98 9.45
N ASN A 119 -10.48 1.64 8.64
CA ASN A 119 -10.07 2.86 7.94
C ASN A 119 -9.78 4.00 8.92
N ALA A 120 -10.50 4.09 10.05
CA ALA A 120 -10.30 5.14 11.04
C ALA A 120 -8.91 5.03 11.72
N THR A 121 -8.46 3.81 12.03
CA THR A 121 -7.10 3.56 12.54
C THR A 121 -6.04 3.96 11.50
N LEU A 122 -6.20 3.51 10.25
CA LEU A 122 -5.28 3.87 9.17
C LEU A 122 -5.29 5.36 8.84
N ALA A 123 -6.44 6.03 8.97
CA ALA A 123 -6.57 7.48 8.79
C ALA A 123 -5.74 8.27 9.81
N LYS A 124 -5.67 7.81 11.07
CA LYS A 124 -4.80 8.43 12.09
C LYS A 124 -3.32 8.27 11.75
N GLU A 125 -2.91 7.07 11.29
CA GLU A 125 -1.54 6.85 10.82
C GLU A 125 -1.21 7.76 9.64
N PHE A 126 -2.10 7.84 8.65
CA PHE A 126 -1.93 8.72 7.49
C PHE A 126 -1.97 10.20 7.87
N GLY A 127 -2.84 10.61 8.79
CA GLY A 127 -2.90 11.97 9.32
C GLY A 127 -1.57 12.44 9.90
N THR A 128 -0.82 11.54 10.56
CA THR A 128 0.53 11.82 11.06
C THR A 128 1.50 12.10 9.89
N ILE A 129 1.40 11.33 8.81
CA ILE A 129 2.22 11.52 7.61
C ILE A 129 1.87 12.85 6.93
N LEU A 130 0.59 13.16 6.78
CA LEU A 130 0.11 14.44 6.23
C LEU A 130 0.58 15.62 7.08
N GLY A 131 0.50 15.51 8.41
CA GLY A 131 0.99 16.53 9.34
C GLY A 131 2.48 16.83 9.17
N SER A 132 3.31 15.82 8.92
CA SER A 132 4.74 16.01 8.61
C SER A 132 5.01 16.78 7.32
N LYS A 133 4.01 16.81 6.41
CA LYS A 133 4.03 17.57 5.15
C LYS A 133 3.33 18.94 5.26
N GLY A 134 2.87 19.31 6.46
CA GLY A 134 2.13 20.55 6.69
C GLY A 134 0.69 20.54 6.17
N ILE A 135 0.14 19.36 5.89
CA ILE A 135 -1.22 19.19 5.37
C ILE A 135 -2.15 18.81 6.51
N SER A 136 -3.27 19.51 6.61
CA SER A 136 -4.35 19.20 7.56
C SER A 136 -5.66 19.04 6.79
N ARG A 137 -6.40 17.98 7.10
CA ARG A 137 -7.74 17.69 6.59
C ARG A 137 -8.57 17.06 7.72
N PRO A 138 -9.91 17.14 7.67
CA PRO A 138 -10.78 16.44 8.62
C PRO A 138 -10.55 14.93 8.60
N ASP A 139 -10.64 14.28 9.76
CA ASP A 139 -10.45 12.83 9.88
C ASP A 139 -11.35 12.03 8.95
N ALA A 140 -12.61 12.43 8.80
CA ALA A 140 -13.57 11.78 7.90
C ALA A 140 -13.12 11.84 6.42
N TYR A 141 -12.48 12.93 6.00
CA TYR A 141 -11.90 13.04 4.66
C TYR A 141 -10.74 12.06 4.48
N ILE A 142 -9.82 12.03 5.45
CA ILE A 142 -8.65 11.14 5.41
C ILE A 142 -9.10 9.67 5.42
N GLU A 143 -10.12 9.35 6.23
CA GLU A 143 -10.70 8.00 6.30
C GLU A 143 -11.31 7.56 4.96
N HIS A 144 -12.02 8.47 4.28
CA HIS A 144 -12.57 8.20 2.95
C HIS A 144 -11.44 7.97 1.93
N VAL A 145 -10.40 8.81 1.92
CA VAL A 145 -9.21 8.61 1.06
C VAL A 145 -8.59 7.24 1.32
N VAL A 146 -8.34 6.89 2.57
CA VAL A 146 -7.80 5.58 2.94
C VAL A 146 -8.66 4.44 2.39
N GLY A 147 -9.99 4.54 2.51
CA GLY A 147 -10.93 3.56 1.98
C GLY A 147 -10.77 3.31 0.47
N LEU A 148 -10.40 4.35 -0.30
CA LEU A 148 -10.20 4.22 -1.75
C LEU A 148 -8.85 3.63 -2.15
N ILE A 149 -7.83 3.74 -1.31
CA ILE A 149 -6.45 3.43 -1.71
C ILE A 149 -5.83 2.25 -0.96
N LYS A 150 -6.33 1.87 0.22
CA LYS A 150 -5.69 0.85 1.08
C LYS A 150 -5.45 -0.50 0.39
N GLU A 151 -6.32 -0.90 -0.54
CA GLU A 151 -6.18 -2.15 -1.29
C GLU A 151 -4.93 -2.18 -2.21
N ARG A 152 -4.32 -1.03 -2.46
CA ARG A 152 -3.14 -0.86 -3.32
C ARG A 152 -1.86 -0.61 -2.53
N ALA A 153 -1.97 -0.40 -1.23
CA ALA A 153 -0.85 -0.07 -0.36
C ALA A 153 -0.23 -1.32 0.27
N HIS A 154 1.09 -1.37 0.34
CA HIS A 154 1.80 -2.36 1.14
C HIS A 154 2.10 -1.83 2.55
N PHE A 155 2.24 -0.52 2.68
CA PHE A 155 2.58 0.18 3.92
C PHE A 155 1.74 1.46 4.05
N ALA A 156 1.49 1.92 5.27
CA ALA A 156 0.79 3.18 5.48
C ALA A 156 1.50 4.38 4.84
N LYS A 157 2.83 4.35 4.73
CA LYS A 157 3.61 5.38 4.03
C LYS A 157 3.30 5.49 2.54
N ASP A 158 2.82 4.41 1.91
CA ASP A 158 2.45 4.40 0.49
C ASP A 158 1.20 5.23 0.22
N PHE A 159 0.39 5.53 1.26
CA PHE A 159 -0.84 6.31 1.11
C PHE A 159 -0.61 7.67 0.48
N TRP A 160 0.50 8.34 0.82
CA TRP A 160 0.84 9.61 0.19
C TRP A 160 1.02 9.47 -1.32
N ASP A 161 1.89 8.58 -1.77
CA ASP A 161 2.20 8.40 -3.18
C ASP A 161 1.00 7.87 -4.00
N LEU A 162 0.02 7.25 -3.31
CA LEU A 162 -1.22 6.75 -3.91
C LEU A 162 -2.32 7.80 -3.98
N SER A 163 -2.22 8.94 -3.26
CA SER A 163 -3.32 9.89 -3.09
C SER A 163 -2.91 11.35 -2.96
N ASP A 164 -1.67 11.71 -3.20
CA ASP A 164 -1.15 13.09 -3.10
C ASP A 164 -2.00 14.11 -3.87
N TYR A 165 -2.50 13.75 -5.04
CA TYR A 165 -3.39 14.57 -5.89
C TYR A 165 -4.75 14.89 -5.24
N LEU A 166 -5.17 14.18 -4.20
CA LEU A 166 -6.37 14.49 -3.42
C LEU A 166 -6.12 15.60 -2.38
N PHE A 167 -4.87 15.96 -2.14
CA PHE A 167 -4.46 16.96 -1.16
C PHE A 167 -3.82 18.18 -1.79
N VAL A 168 -3.11 17.98 -2.90
CA VAL A 168 -2.36 19.01 -3.62
C VAL A 168 -2.57 18.81 -5.12
N ALA A 169 -2.91 19.88 -5.83
CA ALA A 169 -3.08 19.82 -7.27
C ALA A 169 -1.77 19.35 -7.96
N PRO A 170 -1.86 18.52 -9.02
CA PRO A 170 -0.69 18.03 -9.73
C PRO A 170 0.08 19.18 -10.36
N THR A 171 1.41 19.19 -10.18
CA THR A 171 2.31 20.18 -10.78
C THR A 171 3.04 19.65 -12.02
N ALA A 172 2.95 18.36 -12.26
CA ALA A 172 3.53 17.68 -13.41
C ALA A 172 2.52 16.71 -14.03
N TYR A 173 2.66 16.47 -15.32
CA TYR A 173 1.75 15.64 -16.09
C TYR A 173 2.55 14.60 -16.88
N ASP A 174 2.10 13.33 -16.85
CA ASP A 174 2.69 12.24 -17.63
C ASP A 174 2.62 12.56 -19.13
N GLN A 175 3.81 12.70 -19.76
CA GLN A 175 3.91 13.09 -21.15
C GLN A 175 3.42 12.00 -22.10
N ALA A 176 3.53 10.73 -21.76
CA ALA A 176 3.03 9.64 -22.59
C ALA A 176 1.49 9.62 -22.59
N VAL A 177 0.88 9.82 -21.42
CA VAL A 177 -0.59 9.95 -21.27
C VAL A 177 -1.07 11.21 -21.99
N LYS A 178 -0.40 12.34 -21.79
CA LYS A 178 -0.71 13.59 -22.48
C LYS A 178 -0.67 13.43 -24.01
N THR A 179 0.40 12.90 -24.56
CA THR A 179 0.54 12.67 -26.00
C THR A 179 -0.55 11.77 -26.56
N LYS A 180 -0.96 10.77 -25.80
CA LYS A 180 -1.98 9.80 -26.21
C LYS A 180 -3.40 10.39 -26.20
N PHE A 181 -3.78 11.12 -25.16
CA PHE A 181 -5.16 11.52 -24.90
C PHE A 181 -5.45 13.00 -25.07
N TRP A 182 -4.45 13.88 -24.95
CA TRP A 182 -4.64 15.32 -25.10
C TRP A 182 -4.55 15.71 -26.58
N LYS A 183 -5.67 16.15 -27.18
CA LYS A 183 -5.81 16.54 -28.59
C LYS A 183 -6.13 18.04 -28.67
N GLU A 184 -6.21 18.57 -29.88
CA GLU A 184 -6.51 19.99 -30.12
C GLU A 184 -7.87 20.43 -29.56
N ASP A 185 -8.86 19.55 -29.60
CA ASP A 185 -10.23 19.77 -29.11
C ASP A 185 -10.38 19.52 -27.60
N THR A 186 -9.39 18.92 -26.95
CA THR A 186 -9.44 18.56 -25.52
C THR A 186 -9.75 19.74 -24.59
N PRO A 187 -9.16 20.95 -24.76
CA PRO A 187 -9.49 22.08 -23.89
C PRO A 187 -10.96 22.48 -23.97
N GLN A 188 -11.56 22.43 -25.17
CA GLN A 188 -12.96 22.73 -25.37
C GLN A 188 -13.86 21.67 -24.73
N ILE A 189 -13.53 20.37 -24.91
CA ILE A 189 -14.25 19.25 -24.28
C ILE A 189 -14.24 19.39 -22.76
N LEU A 190 -13.07 19.64 -22.16
CA LEU A 190 -12.96 19.81 -20.70
C LEU A 190 -13.77 21.00 -20.21
N LYS A 191 -13.75 22.13 -20.94
CA LYS A 191 -14.55 23.31 -20.60
C LYS A 191 -16.05 23.00 -20.57
N GLU A 192 -16.56 22.26 -21.57
CA GLU A 192 -17.97 21.87 -21.63
C GLU A 192 -18.33 20.86 -20.53
N VAL A 193 -17.42 19.93 -20.22
CA VAL A 193 -17.60 18.99 -19.10
C VAL A 193 -17.63 19.74 -17.76
N CYS A 194 -16.72 20.69 -17.55
CA CYS A 194 -16.73 21.53 -16.33
C CYS A 194 -18.05 22.30 -16.18
N GLN A 195 -18.52 22.95 -17.25
CA GLN A 195 -19.81 23.65 -17.23
C GLN A 195 -20.99 22.74 -16.89
N MET A 196 -21.00 21.52 -17.41
CA MET A 196 -22.03 20.54 -17.08
C MET A 196 -21.94 20.13 -15.60
N LEU A 197 -20.73 19.87 -15.09
CA LEU A 197 -20.50 19.50 -13.69
C LEU A 197 -20.85 20.64 -12.73
N GLU A 198 -20.53 21.88 -13.06
CA GLU A 198 -20.92 23.09 -12.32
C GLU A 198 -22.44 23.22 -12.17
N GLY A 199 -23.20 22.75 -13.16
CA GLY A 199 -24.67 22.76 -13.16
C GLY A 199 -25.32 21.70 -12.26
N LEU A 200 -24.57 20.76 -11.68
CA LEU A 200 -25.13 19.74 -10.81
C LEU A 200 -25.60 20.34 -9.47
N GLU A 201 -26.84 20.05 -9.07
CA GLU A 201 -27.38 20.47 -7.77
C GLU A 201 -26.66 19.77 -6.61
N THR A 202 -26.39 18.48 -6.76
CA THR A 202 -25.61 17.68 -5.81
C THR A 202 -24.34 17.20 -6.48
N PHE A 203 -23.19 17.49 -5.89
CA PHE A 203 -21.90 17.06 -6.39
C PHE A 203 -21.45 15.84 -5.60
N SER A 204 -21.91 14.67 -6.04
CA SER A 204 -21.58 13.36 -5.47
C SER A 204 -21.16 12.41 -6.58
N LYS A 205 -20.44 11.34 -6.21
CA LYS A 205 -20.03 10.29 -7.14
C LYS A 205 -21.18 9.83 -8.03
N GLU A 206 -22.34 9.50 -7.41
CA GLU A 206 -23.51 9.00 -8.13
C GLU A 206 -24.04 10.03 -9.12
N SER A 207 -24.16 11.30 -8.71
CA SER A 207 -24.62 12.39 -9.57
C SER A 207 -23.68 12.64 -10.72
N ILE A 208 -22.37 12.61 -10.47
CA ILE A 208 -21.33 12.77 -11.49
C ILE A 208 -21.41 11.63 -12.51
N GLU A 209 -21.42 10.37 -12.06
CA GLU A 209 -21.49 9.20 -12.94
C GLU A 209 -22.78 9.19 -13.78
N HIS A 210 -23.91 9.51 -13.14
CA HIS A 210 -25.22 9.54 -13.79
C HIS A 210 -25.32 10.63 -14.87
N SER A 211 -24.64 11.75 -14.68
CA SER A 211 -24.69 12.89 -15.62
C SER A 211 -23.60 12.82 -16.68
N LEU A 212 -22.36 12.48 -16.28
CA LEU A 212 -21.19 12.55 -17.15
C LEU A 212 -21.24 11.53 -18.31
N SER A 213 -21.62 10.30 -18.02
CA SER A 213 -21.64 9.24 -19.03
C SER A 213 -22.67 9.48 -20.17
N PRO A 214 -23.93 9.86 -19.89
CA PRO A 214 -24.89 10.25 -20.93
C PRO A 214 -24.43 11.49 -21.69
N TYR A 215 -23.91 12.51 -21.01
CA TYR A 215 -23.45 13.76 -21.63
C TYR A 215 -22.34 13.51 -22.66
N ILE A 216 -21.34 12.68 -22.32
CA ILE A 216 -20.26 12.30 -23.25
C ILE A 216 -20.83 11.58 -24.49
N LYS A 217 -21.80 10.67 -24.29
CA LYS A 217 -22.45 9.92 -25.38
C LYS A 217 -23.27 10.83 -26.29
N GLU A 218 -24.04 11.77 -25.73
CA GLU A 218 -24.86 12.72 -26.48
C GLU A 218 -24.01 13.60 -27.39
N ARG A 219 -22.82 14.01 -26.91
CA ARG A 219 -21.85 14.79 -27.67
C ARG A 219 -21.08 13.97 -28.72
N GLY A 220 -21.26 12.65 -28.76
CA GLY A 220 -20.52 11.77 -29.66
C GLY A 220 -19.03 11.62 -29.34
N TRP A 221 -18.61 12.00 -28.13
CA TRP A 221 -17.22 11.90 -27.72
C TRP A 221 -16.84 10.48 -27.33
N GLN A 222 -15.57 10.15 -27.53
CA GLN A 222 -15.05 8.84 -27.11
C GLN A 222 -14.87 8.81 -25.60
N MET A 223 -15.68 8.01 -24.91
CA MET A 223 -15.72 7.88 -23.44
C MET A 223 -14.31 7.70 -22.85
N GLY A 224 -13.55 6.74 -23.36
CA GLY A 224 -12.20 6.47 -22.85
C GLY A 224 -11.24 7.64 -23.00
N SER A 225 -11.36 8.44 -24.06
CA SER A 225 -10.54 9.63 -24.26
C SER A 225 -10.87 10.70 -23.23
N VAL A 226 -12.16 11.04 -23.06
CA VAL A 226 -12.60 12.07 -22.09
C VAL A 226 -12.22 11.66 -20.66
N MET A 227 -12.50 10.41 -20.27
CA MET A 227 -12.19 9.94 -18.92
C MET A 227 -10.69 9.93 -18.62
N ASN A 228 -9.84 9.55 -19.57
CA ASN A 228 -8.39 9.61 -19.38
C ASN A 228 -7.86 11.05 -19.34
N THR A 229 -8.48 11.95 -20.08
CA THR A 229 -8.10 13.37 -20.05
C THR A 229 -8.49 14.04 -18.74
N LEU A 230 -9.69 13.75 -18.23
CA LEU A 230 -10.13 14.19 -16.90
C LEU A 230 -9.19 13.65 -15.82
N ARG A 231 -8.85 12.36 -15.88
CA ARG A 231 -7.88 11.75 -14.97
C ARG A 231 -6.52 12.44 -15.04
N LEU A 232 -6.02 12.69 -16.24
CA LEU A 232 -4.76 13.42 -16.42
C LEU A 232 -4.82 14.81 -15.77
N ALA A 233 -5.92 15.54 -15.96
CA ALA A 233 -6.08 16.88 -15.38
C ALA A 233 -6.12 16.85 -13.84
N LEU A 234 -6.81 15.87 -13.24
CA LEU A 234 -7.00 15.77 -11.78
C LEU A 234 -5.82 15.12 -11.06
N VAL A 235 -5.16 14.15 -11.68
CA VAL A 235 -4.14 13.29 -11.03
C VAL A 235 -2.73 13.56 -11.57
N GLY A 236 -2.61 14.08 -12.79
CA GLY A 236 -1.33 14.21 -13.49
C GLY A 236 -0.87 12.91 -14.18
N GLU A 237 -1.49 11.78 -13.88
CA GLU A 237 -1.10 10.44 -14.33
C GLU A 237 -2.33 9.58 -14.70
N SER A 238 -2.07 8.37 -15.24
CA SER A 238 -3.13 7.39 -15.58
C SER A 238 -3.40 6.37 -14.45
N LYS A 239 -3.25 6.79 -13.18
CA LYS A 239 -3.44 5.94 -11.99
C LYS A 239 -4.59 6.46 -11.10
N GLY A 240 -4.92 5.70 -10.07
CA GLY A 240 -5.88 6.13 -9.03
C GLY A 240 -7.26 5.45 -9.11
N PRO A 241 -8.18 5.79 -8.20
CA PRO A 241 -9.56 5.31 -8.17
C PRO A 241 -10.39 5.83 -9.35
N GLY A 242 -11.71 5.64 -9.34
CA GLY A 242 -12.61 6.18 -10.36
C GLY A 242 -12.51 7.70 -10.46
N VAL A 243 -12.67 8.26 -11.66
CA VAL A 243 -12.64 9.73 -11.84
C VAL A 243 -13.75 10.40 -11.04
N ALA A 244 -14.93 9.79 -10.94
CA ALA A 244 -16.03 10.29 -10.14
C ALA A 244 -15.75 10.25 -8.64
N ASP A 245 -15.06 9.19 -8.14
CA ASP A 245 -14.61 9.13 -6.75
C ASP A 245 -13.62 10.26 -6.42
N ILE A 246 -12.72 10.56 -7.36
CA ILE A 246 -11.75 11.66 -7.21
C ILE A 246 -12.47 13.01 -7.16
N MET A 247 -13.38 13.24 -8.09
CA MET A 247 -14.13 14.49 -8.15
C MET A 247 -15.00 14.72 -6.92
N ASP A 248 -15.70 13.69 -6.45
CA ASP A 248 -16.53 13.73 -5.24
C ASP A 248 -15.70 14.16 -4.01
N LEU A 249 -14.51 13.58 -3.86
CA LEU A 249 -13.60 13.90 -2.75
C LEU A 249 -12.99 15.31 -2.85
N ILE A 250 -12.53 15.72 -4.04
CA ILE A 250 -11.92 17.04 -4.22
C ILE A 250 -12.99 18.14 -4.03
N GLY A 251 -14.24 17.85 -4.39
CA GLY A 251 -15.33 18.81 -4.36
C GLY A 251 -15.45 19.61 -5.65
N LYS A 252 -16.37 20.57 -5.63
CA LYS A 252 -16.77 21.37 -6.81
C LYS A 252 -15.87 22.60 -7.02
N ASP A 253 -15.13 23.04 -5.95
CA ASP A 253 -14.34 24.28 -5.92
C ASP A 253 -12.90 24.09 -6.43
#